data_72d4207d0c5a7c27a9e922fc695747a0
#
_entry.id   72d4207d0c5a7c27a9e922fc695747a0
#
_cell.length_a   1.000
_cell.length_b   1.000
_cell.length_c   1.000
_cell.angle_alpha   90.00
_cell.angle_beta   90.00
_cell.angle_gamma   90.00
#
_symmetry.space_group_name_H-M   'P 1'
#
loop_
_entity.id
_entity.type
_entity.pdbx_description
1 polymer ?
#
loop_
_entity_poly.entity_id
_entity_poly.type
_entity_poly.pdbx_seq_one_letter_code
_entity_poly.pdbx_strand_id
1 'polypeptide(L)'
;MKSIEALQERTGPVIRSAWATLGIPFDVPVIDEKVEGIIDIEALIMTTLLMMELGRMVTDLPAWLSRFSSLINHQKLKTMFKAMPLQQRSIIVENMSQGSFGGTAKSIRNIFNLEPAPVAISETIQMRVRKLNTVENVAQTSIMIQSRLKYGTGFRADIIALTNIKGFSMKGTHLAKVLCTNDSTVSRILTDLRACRFLDQDNQRIGHIESYPGMFISSQSLWNLCEMMDAFKFSFEELKRDAFESLDLRHDGLGKKLLTELSP
;
A
#
# COMPACT_ATOMS: atom_id res chain seq x y z
N MET A 1 9.69 -16.93 11.46
CA MET A 1 8.68 -16.22 12.28
C MET A 1 9.24 -14.96 12.93
N LYS A 2 10.24 -15.03 13.84
CA LYS A 2 10.76 -13.82 14.54
C LYS A 2 11.17 -12.63 13.65
N SER A 3 11.64 -12.84 12.43
CA SER A 3 12.04 -11.75 11.52
C SER A 3 10.85 -11.05 10.83
N ILE A 4 9.77 -11.76 10.52
CA ILE A 4 8.55 -11.14 9.93
C ILE A 4 7.81 -10.38 11.03
N GLU A 5 7.67 -10.93 12.23
CA GLU A 5 7.10 -10.26 13.39
C GLU A 5 7.87 -8.96 13.72
N ALA A 6 9.21 -9.01 13.75
CA ALA A 6 10.03 -7.80 13.94
C ALA A 6 9.86 -6.76 12.84
N LEU A 7 9.61 -7.18 11.59
CA LEU A 7 9.31 -6.29 10.48
C LEU A 7 7.93 -5.65 10.66
N GLN A 8 6.93 -6.43 11.07
CA GLN A 8 5.58 -5.94 11.37
C GLN A 8 5.57 -4.95 12.54
N GLU A 9 6.33 -5.24 13.61
CA GLU A 9 6.48 -4.33 14.74
C GLU A 9 7.06 -2.96 14.33
N ARG A 10 8.03 -2.95 13.42
CA ARG A 10 8.65 -1.71 12.93
C ARG A 10 7.79 -0.95 11.92
N THR A 11 7.12 -1.67 11.03
CA THR A 11 6.31 -1.05 9.97
C THR A 11 4.92 -0.64 10.44
N GLY A 12 4.38 -1.33 11.43
CA GLY A 12 3.03 -1.11 11.96
C GLY A 12 2.76 0.34 12.39
N PRO A 13 3.63 0.99 13.19
CA PRO A 13 3.45 2.41 13.56
C PRO A 13 3.42 3.35 12.35
N VAL A 14 4.29 3.12 11.37
CA VAL A 14 4.37 3.92 10.14
C VAL A 14 3.08 3.79 9.32
N ILE A 15 2.60 2.57 9.14
CA ILE A 15 1.33 2.28 8.43
C ILE A 15 0.16 2.96 9.16
N ARG A 16 0.09 2.84 10.50
CA ARG A 16 -0.98 3.48 11.29
C ARG A 16 -0.94 4.99 11.19
N SER A 17 0.25 5.61 11.27
CA SER A 17 0.42 7.05 11.11
C SER A 17 -0.04 7.53 9.73
N ALA A 18 0.30 6.80 8.67
CA ALA A 18 -0.18 7.10 7.31
C ALA A 18 -1.71 7.00 7.19
N TRP A 19 -2.32 5.97 7.77
CA TRP A 19 -3.77 5.84 7.77
C TRP A 19 -4.47 6.89 8.65
N ALA A 20 -3.85 7.31 9.76
CA ALA A 20 -4.37 8.42 10.57
C ALA A 20 -4.40 9.72 9.76
N THR A 21 -3.36 10.00 8.97
CA THR A 21 -3.32 11.13 8.02
C THR A 21 -4.42 11.02 6.97
N LEU A 22 -4.77 9.80 6.54
CA LEU A 22 -5.86 9.53 5.59
C LEU A 22 -7.23 9.36 6.28
N GLY A 23 -7.36 9.70 7.55
CA GLY A 23 -8.63 9.85 8.24
C GLY A 23 -9.20 8.58 8.89
N ILE A 24 -8.40 7.53 9.06
CA ILE A 24 -8.75 6.41 9.93
C ILE A 24 -8.38 6.79 11.36
N PRO A 25 -9.33 6.89 12.31
CA PRO A 25 -9.02 7.26 13.69
C PRO A 25 -8.33 6.09 14.40
N PHE A 26 -7.11 6.31 14.88
CA PHE A 26 -6.41 5.41 15.77
C PHE A 26 -6.30 6.02 17.17
N ASP A 27 -6.48 5.18 18.20
CA ASP A 27 -6.26 5.55 19.61
C ASP A 27 -4.74 5.47 19.97
N VAL A 28 -3.89 5.75 19.03
CA VAL A 28 -2.43 5.71 19.24
C VAL A 28 -1.96 7.14 19.49
N PRO A 29 -1.06 7.38 20.44
CA PRO A 29 -0.37 8.65 20.48
C PRO A 29 0.22 8.88 19.10
N VAL A 30 -0.24 9.96 18.46
CA VAL A 30 0.34 10.44 17.22
C VAL A 30 1.84 10.51 17.51
N ILE A 31 2.65 9.75 16.78
CA ILE A 31 4.08 10.03 16.75
C ILE A 31 4.11 11.53 16.49
N ASP A 32 4.68 12.33 17.39
CA ASP A 32 4.64 13.80 17.36
C ASP A 32 5.21 14.42 16.06
N GLU A 33 5.77 13.59 15.22
CA GLU A 33 6.18 13.91 13.87
C GLU A 33 4.96 13.79 12.94
N LYS A 34 4.42 14.94 12.56
CA LYS A 34 3.51 15.02 11.40
C LYS A 34 4.15 14.24 10.27
N VAL A 35 3.36 13.35 9.64
CA VAL A 35 3.80 12.65 8.43
C VAL A 35 4.12 13.71 7.37
N GLU A 36 5.39 14.12 7.33
CA GLU A 36 5.89 15.07 6.35
C GLU A 36 6.17 14.33 5.06
N GLY A 37 5.24 14.39 4.11
CA GLY A 37 5.46 13.80 2.80
C GLY A 37 4.19 13.36 2.08
N ILE A 38 4.39 12.93 0.86
CA ILE A 38 3.29 12.45 0.01
C ILE A 38 3.08 10.95 0.25
N ILE A 39 1.84 10.57 0.53
CA ILE A 39 1.44 9.18 0.70
C ILE A 39 0.90 8.65 -0.63
N ASP A 40 1.55 7.63 -1.17
CA ASP A 40 1.01 6.84 -2.28
C ASP A 40 -0.08 5.90 -1.74
N ILE A 41 -1.33 6.24 -2.03
CA ILE A 41 -2.51 5.57 -1.46
C ILE A 41 -2.54 4.08 -1.85
N GLU A 42 -2.28 3.76 -3.11
CA GLU A 42 -2.30 2.39 -3.61
C GLU A 42 -1.16 1.55 -3.00
N ALA A 43 0.03 2.15 -2.86
CA ALA A 43 1.15 1.51 -2.18
C ALA A 43 0.83 1.27 -0.70
N LEU A 44 0.19 2.23 -0.02
CA LEU A 44 -0.22 2.07 1.37
C LEU A 44 -1.26 0.95 1.53
N ILE A 45 -2.27 0.88 0.65
CA ILE A 45 -3.27 -0.20 0.64
C ILE A 45 -2.56 -1.56 0.53
N MET A 46 -1.68 -1.70 -0.47
CA MET A 46 -0.98 -2.97 -0.72
C MET A 46 -0.04 -3.35 0.44
N THR A 47 0.70 -2.38 0.98
CA THR A 47 1.59 -2.59 2.14
C THR A 47 0.78 -3.01 3.37
N THR A 48 -0.36 -2.38 3.62
CA THR A 48 -1.23 -2.73 4.73
C THR A 48 -1.76 -4.15 4.60
N LEU A 49 -2.26 -4.52 3.41
CA LEU A 49 -2.79 -5.86 3.16
C LEU A 49 -1.71 -6.94 3.26
N LEU A 50 -0.47 -6.61 2.91
CA LEU A 50 0.66 -7.53 3.00
C LEU A 50 1.15 -7.73 4.43
N MET A 51 1.09 -6.66 5.26
CA MET A 51 1.63 -6.62 6.63
C MET A 51 0.54 -6.66 7.71
N MET A 52 -0.70 -6.93 7.32
CA MET A 52 -1.83 -6.84 8.23
C MET A 52 -1.78 -7.91 9.30
N GLU A 53 -1.51 -7.51 10.55
CA GLU A 53 -2.02 -8.26 11.69
C GLU A 53 -3.54 -8.07 11.76
N LEU A 54 -4.27 -9.18 11.91
CA LEU A 54 -5.72 -9.22 12.01
C LEU A 54 -6.19 -8.46 13.26
N GLY A 55 -6.29 -7.16 13.15
CA GLY A 55 -6.76 -6.28 14.20
C GLY A 55 -7.88 -5.38 13.68
N ARG A 56 -7.95 -4.18 14.20
CA ARG A 56 -8.94 -3.18 13.84
C ARG A 56 -8.96 -2.85 12.33
N MET A 57 -7.82 -2.98 11.64
CA MET A 57 -7.72 -2.74 10.19
C MET A 57 -8.59 -3.67 9.34
N VAL A 58 -8.97 -4.84 9.84
CA VAL A 58 -9.90 -5.78 9.19
C VAL A 58 -11.26 -5.12 8.88
N THR A 59 -11.68 -4.15 9.70
CA THR A 59 -12.96 -3.42 9.51
C THR A 59 -12.76 -1.98 9.04
N ASP A 60 -11.69 -1.32 9.48
CA ASP A 60 -11.50 0.11 9.20
C ASP A 60 -11.00 0.34 7.77
N LEU A 61 -10.12 -0.53 7.25
CA LEU A 61 -9.66 -0.43 5.87
C LEU A 61 -10.78 -0.71 4.85
N PRO A 62 -11.61 -1.77 4.97
CA PRO A 62 -12.78 -1.94 4.11
C PRO A 62 -13.75 -0.76 4.15
N ALA A 63 -13.97 -0.16 5.32
CA ALA A 63 -14.81 1.03 5.45
C ALA A 63 -14.20 2.23 4.71
N TRP A 64 -12.89 2.43 4.83
CA TRP A 64 -12.17 3.47 4.11
C TRP A 64 -12.23 3.26 2.59
N LEU A 65 -11.96 2.04 2.12
CA LEU A 65 -12.04 1.66 0.71
C LEU A 65 -13.46 1.86 0.14
N SER A 66 -14.49 1.59 0.95
CA SER A 66 -15.88 1.81 0.56
C SER A 66 -16.20 3.30 0.42
N ARG A 67 -15.78 4.13 1.38
CA ARG A 67 -16.03 5.58 1.40
C ARG A 67 -15.26 6.34 0.33
N PHE A 68 -13.97 6.00 0.16
CA PHE A 68 -13.03 6.74 -0.67
C PHE A 68 -12.70 6.02 -1.98
N SER A 69 -13.51 5.05 -2.41
CA SER A 69 -13.27 4.27 -3.63
C SER A 69 -13.08 5.13 -4.89
N SER A 70 -13.76 6.27 -4.98
CA SER A 70 -13.60 7.22 -6.09
C SER A 70 -12.25 7.94 -6.12
N LEU A 71 -11.52 7.93 -5.01
CA LEU A 71 -10.19 8.55 -4.88
C LEU A 71 -9.05 7.55 -5.08
N ILE A 72 -9.35 6.26 -5.33
CA ILE A 72 -8.36 5.22 -5.59
C ILE A 72 -8.11 5.13 -7.09
N ASN A 73 -6.85 5.17 -7.49
CA ASN A 73 -6.46 4.88 -8.86
C ASN A 73 -6.51 3.36 -9.10
N HIS A 74 -7.70 2.86 -9.49
CA HIS A 74 -7.94 1.44 -9.69
C HIS A 74 -6.99 0.80 -10.72
N GLN A 75 -6.61 1.55 -11.76
CA GLN A 75 -5.67 1.07 -12.76
C GLN A 75 -4.28 0.82 -12.13
N LYS A 76 -3.79 1.77 -11.33
CA LYS A 76 -2.53 1.65 -10.62
C LYS A 76 -2.57 0.49 -9.62
N LEU A 77 -3.62 0.43 -8.78
CA LEU A 77 -3.80 -0.65 -7.80
C LEU A 77 -3.79 -2.04 -8.47
N LYS A 78 -4.52 -2.19 -9.58
CA LYS A 78 -4.55 -3.42 -10.37
C LYS A 78 -3.19 -3.78 -10.95
N THR A 79 -2.46 -2.78 -11.47
CA THR A 79 -1.12 -3.00 -12.04
C THR A 79 -0.14 -3.43 -10.97
N MET A 80 -0.14 -2.77 -9.80
CA MET A 80 0.68 -3.13 -8.65
C MET A 80 0.38 -4.56 -8.19
N PHE A 81 -0.88 -4.91 -7.98
CA PHE A 81 -1.27 -6.26 -7.57
C PHE A 81 -0.80 -7.33 -8.56
N LYS A 82 -0.95 -7.10 -9.86
CA LYS A 82 -0.51 -8.03 -10.89
C LYS A 82 1.02 -8.18 -10.97
N ALA A 83 1.76 -7.12 -10.70
CA ALA A 83 3.22 -7.12 -10.73
C ALA A 83 3.86 -7.79 -9.51
N MET A 84 3.09 -7.98 -8.41
CA MET A 84 3.60 -8.64 -7.22
C MET A 84 3.87 -10.12 -7.47
N PRO A 85 4.88 -10.72 -6.80
CA PRO A 85 5.12 -12.15 -6.80
C PRO A 85 3.87 -12.94 -6.34
N LEU A 86 3.72 -14.17 -6.82
CA LEU A 86 2.51 -14.99 -6.56
C LEU A 86 2.23 -15.18 -5.07
N GLN A 87 3.28 -15.37 -4.29
CA GLN A 87 3.16 -15.60 -2.86
C GLN A 87 2.59 -14.40 -2.12
N GLN A 88 3.11 -13.18 -2.38
CA GLN A 88 2.60 -11.96 -1.78
C GLN A 88 1.15 -11.69 -2.20
N ARG A 89 0.79 -12.00 -3.45
CA ARG A 89 -0.61 -11.95 -3.89
C ARG A 89 -1.51 -12.90 -3.12
N SER A 90 -1.04 -14.11 -2.82
CA SER A 90 -1.80 -15.09 -2.03
C SER A 90 -2.04 -14.59 -0.60
N ILE A 91 -1.01 -14.03 0.05
CA ILE A 91 -1.14 -13.41 1.39
C ILE A 91 -2.18 -12.28 1.38
N ILE A 92 -2.14 -11.41 0.37
CA ILE A 92 -3.11 -10.31 0.26
C ILE A 92 -4.54 -10.85 0.10
N VAL A 93 -4.74 -11.82 -0.80
CA VAL A 93 -6.07 -12.42 -1.02
C VAL A 93 -6.56 -13.12 0.24
N GLU A 94 -5.71 -13.83 0.95
CA GLU A 94 -6.03 -14.48 2.22
C GLU A 94 -6.45 -13.46 3.27
N ASN A 95 -5.65 -12.42 3.50
CA ASN A 95 -5.97 -11.35 4.44
C ASN A 95 -7.30 -10.66 4.10
N MET A 96 -7.56 -10.42 2.80
CA MET A 96 -8.84 -9.84 2.37
C MET A 96 -10.02 -10.80 2.56
N SER A 97 -9.81 -12.10 2.39
CA SER A 97 -10.87 -13.11 2.57
C SER A 97 -11.26 -13.28 4.04
N GLN A 98 -10.30 -13.12 4.95
CA GLN A 98 -10.54 -13.16 6.40
C GLN A 98 -11.21 -11.89 6.93
N GLY A 99 -11.14 -10.78 6.19
CA GLY A 99 -11.70 -9.49 6.58
C GLY A 99 -13.07 -9.19 5.96
N SER A 100 -13.58 -8.01 6.26
CA SER A 100 -14.90 -7.55 5.76
C SER A 100 -14.81 -6.97 4.33
N PHE A 101 -13.79 -7.32 3.54
CA PHE A 101 -13.53 -6.70 2.24
C PHE A 101 -14.58 -7.03 1.17
N GLY A 102 -15.33 -8.12 1.30
CA GLY A 102 -16.47 -8.42 0.44
C GLY A 102 -17.57 -7.37 0.46
N GLY A 103 -17.62 -6.51 1.49
CA GLY A 103 -18.53 -5.36 1.59
C GLY A 103 -18.00 -4.07 0.94
N THR A 104 -16.81 -4.08 0.34
CA THR A 104 -16.24 -2.91 -0.35
C THR A 104 -16.89 -2.67 -1.73
N ALA A 105 -16.54 -1.55 -2.39
CA ALA A 105 -17.02 -1.23 -3.72
C ALA A 105 -16.69 -2.35 -4.73
N LYS A 106 -17.62 -2.59 -5.68
CA LYS A 106 -17.46 -3.63 -6.72
C LYS A 106 -16.14 -3.51 -7.50
N SER A 107 -15.69 -2.28 -7.77
CA SER A 107 -14.43 -2.01 -8.45
C SER A 107 -13.22 -2.57 -7.70
N ILE A 108 -13.19 -2.43 -6.37
CA ILE A 108 -12.14 -2.97 -5.51
C ILE A 108 -12.21 -4.50 -5.48
N ARG A 109 -13.41 -5.06 -5.26
CA ARG A 109 -13.60 -6.52 -5.26
C ARG A 109 -13.12 -7.17 -6.55
N ASN A 110 -13.42 -6.58 -7.69
CA ASN A 110 -13.00 -7.09 -9.00
C ASN A 110 -11.46 -7.09 -9.19
N ILE A 111 -10.71 -6.20 -8.54
CA ILE A 111 -9.24 -6.19 -8.61
C ILE A 111 -8.66 -7.45 -7.95
N PHE A 112 -9.24 -7.86 -6.82
CA PHE A 112 -8.76 -8.95 -5.98
C PHE A 112 -9.57 -10.24 -6.10
N ASN A 113 -10.54 -10.30 -7.03
CA ASN A 113 -11.47 -11.43 -7.24
C ASN A 113 -12.22 -11.84 -5.96
N LEU A 114 -12.73 -10.86 -5.22
CA LEU A 114 -13.48 -11.10 -3.98
C LEU A 114 -14.98 -11.25 -4.23
N GLU A 115 -15.57 -12.23 -3.56
CA GLU A 115 -17.02 -12.38 -3.53
C GLU A 115 -17.70 -11.29 -2.71
N PRO A 116 -18.95 -10.93 -3.02
CA PRO A 116 -19.75 -10.03 -2.21
C PRO A 116 -19.96 -10.58 -0.80
N ALA A 117 -19.80 -9.72 0.21
CA ALA A 117 -20.08 -10.10 1.59
C ALA A 117 -21.58 -10.20 1.88
N PRO A 118 -22.00 -11.00 2.88
CA PRO A 118 -23.34 -10.99 3.43
C PRO A 118 -23.78 -9.59 3.91
N VAL A 119 -25.10 -9.35 3.94
CA VAL A 119 -25.69 -8.05 4.32
C VAL A 119 -25.19 -7.56 5.68
N ALA A 120 -25.12 -8.43 6.69
CA ALA A 120 -24.67 -8.08 8.03
C ALA A 120 -23.24 -7.49 8.07
N ILE A 121 -22.32 -8.00 7.23
CA ILE A 121 -20.97 -7.46 7.08
C ILE A 121 -21.01 -6.07 6.42
N SER A 122 -21.85 -5.90 5.41
CA SER A 122 -22.04 -4.60 4.75
C SER A 122 -22.57 -3.54 5.71
N GLU A 123 -23.49 -3.88 6.60
CA GLU A 123 -24.01 -2.99 7.65
C GLU A 123 -22.91 -2.59 8.65
N THR A 124 -22.08 -3.54 9.08
CA THR A 124 -20.94 -3.26 9.95
C THR A 124 -19.96 -2.25 9.30
N ILE A 125 -19.67 -2.41 8.02
CA ILE A 125 -18.85 -1.46 7.26
C ILE A 125 -19.52 -0.09 7.23
N GLN A 126 -20.81 0.00 6.95
CA GLN A 126 -21.54 1.28 6.93
C GLN A 126 -21.49 2.01 8.28
N MET A 127 -21.59 1.30 9.38
CA MET A 127 -21.40 1.89 10.72
C MET A 127 -19.97 2.44 10.92
N ARG A 128 -18.95 1.75 10.40
CA ARG A 128 -17.56 2.21 10.47
C ARG A 128 -17.31 3.40 9.55
N VAL A 129 -17.89 3.42 8.35
CA VAL A 129 -17.82 4.55 7.41
C VAL A 129 -18.22 5.87 8.08
N ARG A 130 -19.23 5.86 8.96
CA ARG A 130 -19.68 7.06 9.69
C ARG A 130 -18.66 7.59 10.69
N LYS A 131 -17.68 6.77 11.12
CA LYS A 131 -16.63 7.16 12.07
C LYS A 131 -15.37 7.68 11.40
N LEU A 132 -15.25 7.54 10.07
CA LEU A 132 -14.12 8.06 9.31
C LEU A 132 -14.22 9.59 9.16
N ASN A 133 -13.07 10.24 9.06
CA ASN A 133 -13.00 11.66 8.74
C ASN A 133 -13.70 11.97 7.41
N THR A 134 -14.15 13.21 7.25
CA THR A 134 -14.75 13.67 5.99
C THR A 134 -13.70 13.80 4.89
N VAL A 135 -14.16 13.85 3.62
CA VAL A 135 -13.27 14.03 2.47
C VAL A 135 -12.50 15.35 2.58
N GLU A 136 -13.17 16.40 3.07
CA GLU A 136 -12.58 17.73 3.26
C GLU A 136 -11.44 17.69 4.29
N ASN A 137 -11.63 17.00 5.41
CA ASN A 137 -10.60 16.87 6.45
C ASN A 137 -9.38 16.08 5.92
N VAL A 138 -9.62 14.98 5.20
CA VAL A 138 -8.53 14.19 4.61
C VAL A 138 -7.80 14.95 3.51
N ALA A 139 -8.51 15.79 2.74
CA ALA A 139 -7.90 16.63 1.75
C ALA A 139 -6.95 17.69 2.36
N GLN A 140 -7.21 18.16 3.58
CA GLN A 140 -6.32 19.11 4.26
C GLN A 140 -4.99 18.48 4.70
N THR A 141 -4.97 17.17 4.87
CA THR A 141 -3.78 16.44 5.36
C THR A 141 -3.05 15.67 4.26
N SER A 142 -3.66 15.48 3.08
CA SER A 142 -3.07 14.68 2.00
C SER A 142 -3.09 15.40 0.66
N ILE A 143 -1.90 15.82 0.19
CA ILE A 143 -1.73 16.46 -1.13
C ILE A 143 -2.14 15.54 -2.29
N MET A 144 -1.97 14.23 -2.14
CA MET A 144 -2.42 13.26 -3.13
C MET A 144 -3.94 13.30 -3.29
N ILE A 145 -4.67 13.29 -2.17
CA ILE A 145 -6.15 13.37 -2.19
C ILE A 145 -6.59 14.74 -2.72
N GLN A 146 -5.96 15.82 -2.29
CA GLN A 146 -6.21 17.17 -2.82
C GLN A 146 -6.10 17.22 -4.34
N SER A 147 -5.01 16.68 -4.87
CA SER A 147 -4.76 16.66 -6.31
C SER A 147 -5.80 15.81 -7.04
N ARG A 148 -6.19 14.66 -6.49
CA ARG A 148 -7.22 13.79 -7.07
C ARG A 148 -8.61 14.41 -7.05
N LEU A 149 -8.97 15.12 -6.02
CA LEU A 149 -10.23 15.88 -5.96
C LEU A 149 -10.26 17.01 -7.00
N LYS A 150 -9.15 17.71 -7.19
CA LYS A 150 -9.06 18.86 -8.08
C LYS A 150 -8.94 18.47 -9.57
N TYR A 151 -8.17 17.42 -9.87
CA TYR A 151 -7.80 17.06 -11.25
C TYR A 151 -8.37 15.70 -11.71
N GLY A 152 -9.17 15.05 -10.88
CA GLY A 152 -9.70 13.71 -11.11
C GLY A 152 -8.71 12.62 -10.71
N THR A 153 -9.24 11.44 -10.40
CA THR A 153 -8.43 10.29 -9.98
C THR A 153 -7.71 9.67 -11.17
N GLY A 154 -6.37 9.67 -11.15
CA GLY A 154 -5.55 9.09 -12.21
C GLY A 154 -4.11 9.58 -12.17
N PHE A 155 -3.29 9.05 -13.07
CA PHE A 155 -1.86 9.36 -13.14
C PHE A 155 -1.55 10.86 -13.31
N ARG A 156 -2.42 11.63 -13.94
CA ARG A 156 -2.25 13.10 -14.07
C ARG A 156 -2.25 13.78 -12.70
N ALA A 157 -3.23 13.48 -11.84
CA ALA A 157 -3.30 14.03 -10.49
C ALA A 157 -2.12 13.57 -9.64
N ASP A 158 -1.70 12.31 -9.79
CA ASP A 158 -0.57 11.75 -9.08
C ASP A 158 0.75 12.46 -9.50
N ILE A 159 0.97 12.70 -10.79
CA ILE A 159 2.12 13.48 -11.29
C ILE A 159 2.08 14.90 -10.71
N ILE A 160 0.92 15.56 -10.71
CA ILE A 160 0.77 16.90 -10.15
C ILE A 160 1.11 16.90 -8.65
N ALA A 161 0.65 15.89 -7.88
CA ALA A 161 1.03 15.76 -6.49
C ALA A 161 2.55 15.64 -6.30
N LEU A 162 3.20 14.81 -7.13
CA LEU A 162 4.65 14.59 -7.09
C LEU A 162 5.47 15.84 -7.41
N THR A 163 4.93 16.81 -8.18
CA THR A 163 5.61 18.10 -8.41
C THR A 163 5.83 18.94 -7.15
N ASN A 164 5.14 18.58 -6.04
CA ASN A 164 5.33 19.26 -4.76
C ASN A 164 6.51 18.68 -3.94
N ILE A 165 7.18 17.63 -4.41
CA ILE A 165 8.35 17.07 -3.73
C ILE A 165 9.60 17.82 -4.16
N LYS A 166 10.31 18.40 -3.19
CA LYS A 166 11.56 19.13 -3.45
C LYS A 166 12.61 18.18 -4.06
N GLY A 167 13.16 18.56 -5.22
CA GLY A 167 14.20 17.79 -5.88
C GLY A 167 13.75 16.46 -6.49
N PHE A 168 12.45 16.20 -6.56
CA PHE A 168 11.93 14.99 -7.18
C PHE A 168 12.23 14.98 -8.68
N SER A 169 12.75 13.85 -9.19
CA SER A 169 13.04 13.71 -10.60
C SER A 169 11.77 13.50 -11.43
N MET A 170 11.44 14.46 -12.25
CA MET A 170 10.31 14.42 -13.18
C MET A 170 10.66 13.73 -14.52
N LYS A 171 11.74 12.95 -14.58
CA LYS A 171 12.08 12.13 -15.75
C LYS A 171 11.00 11.07 -15.99
N GLY A 172 10.56 10.91 -17.24
CA GLY A 172 9.45 10.03 -17.62
C GLY A 172 9.63 8.59 -17.13
N THR A 173 10.83 8.02 -17.32
CA THR A 173 11.16 6.65 -16.88
C THR A 173 11.10 6.48 -15.36
N HIS A 174 11.50 7.49 -14.59
CA HIS A 174 11.41 7.45 -13.13
C HIS A 174 9.95 7.54 -12.68
N LEU A 175 9.20 8.48 -13.25
CA LEU A 175 7.77 8.62 -12.97
C LEU A 175 6.98 7.36 -13.32
N ALA A 176 7.29 6.71 -14.45
CA ALA A 176 6.62 5.47 -14.85
C ALA A 176 6.81 4.36 -13.81
N LYS A 177 8.01 4.22 -13.26
CA LYS A 177 8.30 3.27 -12.16
C LYS A 177 7.53 3.63 -10.90
N VAL A 178 7.60 4.88 -10.44
CA VAL A 178 6.90 5.34 -9.22
C VAL A 178 5.39 5.18 -9.35
N LEU A 179 4.83 5.44 -10.53
CA LEU A 179 3.39 5.35 -10.77
C LEU A 179 2.92 3.96 -11.20
N CYS A 180 3.82 2.99 -11.33
CA CYS A 180 3.51 1.65 -11.84
C CYS A 180 2.74 1.68 -13.16
N THR A 181 3.23 2.48 -14.13
CA THR A 181 2.64 2.65 -15.45
C THR A 181 3.72 2.61 -16.54
N ASN A 182 3.35 2.79 -17.81
CA ASN A 182 4.31 2.81 -18.91
C ASN A 182 4.78 4.23 -19.24
N ASP A 183 5.98 4.32 -19.85
CA ASP A 183 6.62 5.58 -20.23
C ASP A 183 5.77 6.40 -21.21
N SER A 184 5.02 5.76 -22.11
CA SER A 184 4.18 6.45 -23.09
C SER A 184 3.02 7.20 -22.43
N THR A 185 2.41 6.62 -21.40
CA THR A 185 1.37 7.29 -20.60
C THR A 185 1.92 8.51 -19.88
N VAL A 186 3.09 8.37 -19.23
CA VAL A 186 3.75 9.48 -18.54
C VAL A 186 4.14 10.57 -19.52
N SER A 187 4.78 10.22 -20.64
CA SER A 187 5.21 11.17 -21.66
C SER A 187 4.06 12.01 -22.19
N ARG A 188 2.91 11.37 -22.48
CA ARG A 188 1.71 12.09 -22.91
C ARG A 188 1.22 13.07 -21.87
N ILE A 189 1.15 12.65 -20.59
CA ILE A 189 0.70 13.52 -19.50
C ILE A 189 1.65 14.71 -19.32
N LEU A 190 2.96 14.48 -19.33
CA LEU A 190 3.95 15.57 -19.24
C LEU A 190 3.84 16.55 -20.41
N THR A 191 3.59 16.06 -21.63
CA THR A 191 3.34 16.91 -22.81
C THR A 191 2.09 17.78 -22.60
N ASP A 192 0.99 17.18 -22.14
CA ASP A 192 -0.23 17.93 -21.85
C ASP A 192 -0.02 19.00 -20.75
N LEU A 193 0.70 18.65 -19.67
CA LEU A 193 0.98 19.59 -18.58
C LEU A 193 1.88 20.75 -19.00
N ARG A 194 2.84 20.53 -19.92
CA ARG A 194 3.64 21.58 -20.54
C ARG A 194 2.80 22.47 -21.47
N ALA A 195 1.95 21.86 -22.29
CA ALA A 195 1.04 22.61 -23.17
C ALA A 195 0.11 23.55 -22.41
N CYS A 196 -0.36 23.11 -21.22
CA CYS A 196 -1.16 23.93 -20.31
C CYS A 196 -0.34 24.92 -19.46
N ARG A 197 0.98 25.03 -19.66
CA ARG A 197 1.90 25.87 -18.87
C ARG A 197 1.86 25.55 -17.36
N PHE A 198 1.54 24.32 -17.02
CA PHE A 198 1.62 23.86 -15.63
C PHE A 198 3.06 23.45 -15.28
N LEU A 199 3.78 22.91 -16.26
CA LEU A 199 5.22 22.58 -16.18
C LEU A 199 5.98 23.39 -17.23
N ASP A 200 7.25 23.68 -16.93
CA ASP A 200 8.22 24.21 -17.90
C ASP A 200 8.83 23.09 -18.79
N GLN A 201 9.83 23.43 -19.60
CA GLN A 201 10.51 22.47 -20.47
C GLN A 201 11.28 21.40 -19.71
N ASP A 202 11.76 21.72 -18.50
CA ASP A 202 12.49 20.82 -17.60
C ASP A 202 11.55 20.01 -16.68
N ASN A 203 10.24 20.07 -16.93
CA ASN A 203 9.17 19.48 -16.12
C ASN A 203 9.12 19.99 -14.68
N GLN A 204 9.61 21.22 -14.43
CA GLN A 204 9.43 21.86 -13.15
C GLN A 204 8.08 22.61 -13.13
N ARG A 205 7.44 22.65 -11.97
CA ARG A 205 6.17 23.36 -11.83
C ARG A 205 6.37 24.85 -11.90
N ILE A 206 5.54 25.51 -12.72
CA ILE A 206 5.51 26.96 -12.83
C ILE A 206 4.65 27.54 -11.69
N GLY A 207 5.19 28.46 -10.90
CA GLY A 207 4.50 29.15 -9.81
C GLY A 207 4.98 28.74 -8.41
N HIS A 208 4.37 29.36 -7.39
CA HIS A 208 4.71 29.08 -5.99
C HIS A 208 4.17 27.70 -5.58
N ILE A 209 5.00 26.93 -4.89
CA ILE A 209 4.69 25.57 -4.46
C ILE A 209 5.02 25.45 -2.96
N GLU A 210 4.08 24.90 -2.19
CA GLU A 210 4.43 24.28 -0.92
C GLU A 210 5.26 23.03 -1.23
N SER A 211 6.50 22.98 -0.76
CA SER A 211 7.39 21.86 -1.03
C SER A 211 7.38 20.85 0.13
N TYR A 212 7.26 19.58 -0.22
CA TYR A 212 7.32 18.46 0.72
C TYR A 212 8.70 17.80 0.66
N PRO A 213 9.21 17.26 1.77
CA PRO A 213 10.56 16.66 1.82
C PRO A 213 10.67 15.36 1.01
N GLY A 214 9.57 14.66 0.73
CA GLY A 214 9.60 13.43 -0.04
C GLY A 214 8.29 12.66 -0.07
N MET A 215 8.37 11.40 -0.47
CA MET A 215 7.28 10.44 -0.34
C MET A 215 7.44 9.66 0.96
N PHE A 216 6.44 9.73 1.82
CA PHE A 216 6.42 9.00 3.08
C PHE A 216 6.20 7.49 2.86
N ILE A 217 5.26 7.15 1.98
CA ILE A 217 5.04 5.77 1.50
C ILE A 217 4.94 5.81 -0.01
N SER A 218 5.67 4.93 -0.68
CA SER A 218 5.74 4.86 -2.14
C SER A 218 5.62 3.42 -2.64
N SER A 219 5.39 3.26 -3.94
CA SER A 219 5.49 1.95 -4.59
C SER A 219 6.87 1.32 -4.42
N GLN A 220 7.95 2.11 -4.40
CA GLN A 220 9.30 1.59 -4.12
C GLN A 220 9.40 0.99 -2.71
N SER A 221 8.78 1.63 -1.71
CA SER A 221 8.73 1.09 -0.34
C SER A 221 8.02 -0.27 -0.30
N LEU A 222 6.95 -0.44 -1.09
CA LEU A 222 6.25 -1.71 -1.22
C LEU A 222 7.14 -2.78 -1.87
N TRP A 223 7.85 -2.45 -2.96
CA TRP A 223 8.73 -3.41 -3.63
C TRP A 223 9.90 -3.83 -2.75
N ASN A 224 10.53 -2.89 -2.06
CA ASN A 224 11.58 -3.20 -1.08
C ASN A 224 11.06 -4.13 0.02
N LEU A 225 9.81 -3.93 0.48
CA LEU A 225 9.18 -4.81 1.46
C LEU A 225 8.98 -6.22 0.91
N CYS A 226 8.50 -6.36 -0.33
CA CYS A 226 8.35 -7.67 -0.98
C CYS A 226 9.69 -8.40 -1.09
N GLU A 227 10.75 -7.71 -1.53
CA GLU A 227 12.10 -8.25 -1.62
C GLU A 227 12.64 -8.70 -0.25
N MET A 228 12.40 -7.91 0.80
CA MET A 228 12.79 -8.29 2.17
C MET A 228 12.04 -9.53 2.64
N MET A 229 10.75 -9.64 2.36
CA MET A 229 9.95 -10.82 2.74
C MET A 229 10.45 -12.08 2.01
N ASP A 230 10.80 -11.98 0.73
CA ASP A 230 11.36 -13.08 -0.04
C ASP A 230 12.74 -13.49 0.50
N ALA A 231 13.61 -12.54 0.82
CA ALA A 231 14.93 -12.80 1.40
C ALA A 231 14.83 -13.50 2.78
N PHE A 232 13.90 -13.07 3.63
CA PHE A 232 13.68 -13.73 4.92
C PHE A 232 13.19 -15.16 4.79
N LYS A 233 12.33 -15.42 3.81
CA LYS A 233 11.85 -16.77 3.54
C LYS A 233 12.96 -17.67 3.02
N PHE A 234 13.75 -17.18 2.07
CA PHE A 234 14.87 -17.92 1.50
C PHE A 234 15.89 -18.30 2.59
N SER A 235 16.27 -17.35 3.45
CA SER A 235 17.17 -17.61 4.58
C SER A 235 16.60 -18.64 5.56
N PHE A 236 15.28 -18.65 5.76
CA PHE A 236 14.64 -19.61 6.65
C PHE A 236 14.60 -21.02 6.05
N GLU A 237 14.34 -21.15 4.75
CA GLU A 237 14.38 -22.46 4.06
C GLU A 237 15.82 -23.00 3.96
N GLU A 238 16.81 -22.13 3.76
CA GLU A 238 18.24 -22.50 3.84
C GLU A 238 18.61 -22.99 5.22
N LEU A 239 18.25 -22.25 6.28
CA LEU A 239 18.50 -22.67 7.66
C LEU A 239 17.82 -23.98 8.02
N LYS A 240 16.61 -24.22 7.52
CA LYS A 240 15.94 -25.52 7.66
C LYS A 240 16.72 -26.62 6.96
N ARG A 241 17.13 -26.41 5.70
CA ARG A 241 17.90 -27.38 4.94
C ARG A 241 19.21 -27.71 5.62
N ASP A 242 19.99 -26.70 6.04
CA ASP A 242 21.25 -26.86 6.71
C ASP A 242 21.10 -27.56 8.08
N ALA A 243 20.01 -27.26 8.81
CA ALA A 243 19.69 -27.98 10.06
C ALA A 243 19.32 -29.45 9.80
N PHE A 244 18.64 -29.74 8.67
CA PHE A 244 18.34 -31.13 8.29
C PHE A 244 19.56 -31.88 7.79
N GLU A 245 20.45 -31.23 7.05
CA GLU A 245 21.69 -31.85 6.55
C GLU A 245 22.73 -32.09 7.69
N SER A 246 22.75 -31.21 8.70
CA SER A 246 23.65 -31.32 9.86
C SER A 246 23.18 -32.33 10.91
N LEU A 247 21.87 -32.61 10.95
CA LEU A 247 21.32 -33.70 11.77
C LEU A 247 21.32 -34.95 10.89
N ASP A 248 22.18 -35.89 11.18
CA ASP A 248 22.18 -37.22 10.55
C ASP A 248 20.94 -38.00 11.03
N LEU A 249 19.75 -37.53 10.54
CA LEU A 249 18.43 -38.01 10.94
C LEU A 249 18.13 -39.43 10.39
N ARG A 250 19.07 -40.06 9.71
CA ARG A 250 18.85 -41.40 9.12
C ARG A 250 18.77 -42.52 10.15
N HIS A 251 19.17 -42.27 11.40
CA HIS A 251 19.25 -43.32 12.40
C HIS A 251 18.50 -43.10 13.72
N ASP A 252 17.94 -41.93 14.02
CA ASP A 252 17.29 -41.72 15.31
C ASP A 252 15.81 -41.31 15.20
N GLY A 253 14.95 -42.02 15.92
CA GLY A 253 13.52 -41.71 16.02
C GLY A 253 13.18 -40.31 16.55
N LEU A 254 14.16 -39.55 17.05
CA LEU A 254 14.06 -38.14 17.42
C LEU A 254 13.82 -37.23 16.21
N GLY A 255 14.36 -37.59 15.03
CA GLY A 255 14.17 -36.78 13.83
C GLY A 255 12.74 -36.74 13.35
N LYS A 256 11.98 -37.84 13.52
CA LYS A 256 10.54 -37.85 13.19
C LYS A 256 9.72 -36.96 14.13
N LYS A 257 10.10 -36.84 15.39
CA LYS A 257 9.39 -36.00 16.38
C LYS A 257 9.63 -34.52 16.14
N LEU A 258 10.87 -34.15 15.79
CA LEU A 258 11.19 -32.76 15.40
C LEU A 258 10.51 -32.32 14.11
N LEU A 259 10.35 -33.22 13.14
CA LEU A 259 9.61 -32.96 11.90
C LEU A 259 8.14 -32.68 12.13
N THR A 260 7.51 -33.35 13.12
CA THR A 260 6.10 -33.14 13.47
C THR A 260 5.86 -31.84 14.25
N GLU A 261 6.86 -31.38 15.02
CA GLU A 261 6.78 -30.14 15.79
C GLU A 261 7.17 -28.88 15.00
N LEU A 262 7.85 -29.04 13.85
CA LEU A 262 8.25 -27.93 12.96
C LEU A 262 7.37 -27.80 11.70
N SER A 263 6.42 -28.71 11.50
CA SER A 263 5.39 -28.56 10.47
C SER A 263 4.27 -27.68 10.98
N PRO A 264 3.81 -26.69 10.17
CA PRO A 264 2.77 -25.76 10.55
C PRO A 264 1.43 -26.44 10.79
#